data_7d8b5a08b10cde4f0d4fcd582e1f7c5e
#
_entry.id   7d8b5a08b10cde4f0d4fcd582e1f7c5e
#
_cell.length_a   1.000
_cell.length_b   1.000
_cell.length_c   1.000
_cell.angle_alpha   90.00
_cell.angle_beta   90.00
_cell.angle_gamma   90.00
#
_symmetry.space_group_name_H-M   'P 1'
#
loop_
_entity.id
_entity.type
_entity.pdbx_description
1 polymer ?
#
loop_
_entity_poly.entity_id
_entity_poly.type
_entity_poly.pdbx_seq_one_letter_code
_entity_poly.pdbx_strand_id
1 'polypeptide(L)'
;MSTLQVVSHYPFTDSRLDSCLRICGAEDAILLCGDGAYGLHTPALQTKGVKVFVLAEDMQARNLPLPDWADSVDYPGFVQLSIDYDKVNTWL
;
A
#
# COMPACT_ATOMS: atom_id res chain seq x y z
N MET A 1 -16.50 7.85 -3.77
CA MET A 1 -15.44 8.39 -2.90
C MET A 1 -14.25 7.44 -2.93
N SER A 2 -13.06 7.99 -2.97
CA SER A 2 -11.81 7.21 -3.02
C SER A 2 -11.02 7.42 -1.74
N THR A 3 -10.41 6.36 -1.24
CA THR A 3 -9.58 6.39 -0.03
C THR A 3 -8.21 5.78 -0.33
N LEU A 4 -7.16 6.49 0.09
CA LEU A 4 -5.81 5.95 0.09
C LEU A 4 -5.57 5.32 1.45
N GLN A 5 -5.40 3.99 1.48
CA GLN A 5 -5.14 3.23 2.70
C GLN A 5 -3.64 3.09 2.88
N VAL A 6 -3.09 3.66 3.93
CA VAL A 6 -1.65 3.64 4.20
C VAL A 6 -1.37 2.58 5.26
N VAL A 7 -0.59 1.57 4.91
CA VAL A 7 -0.26 0.45 5.79
C VAL A 7 1.26 0.40 6.00
N SER A 8 1.68 0.47 7.26
CA SER A 8 3.09 0.50 7.62
C SER A 8 3.54 -0.67 8.50
N HIS A 9 2.67 -1.62 8.80
CA HIS A 9 2.96 -2.75 9.67
C HIS A 9 3.39 -3.99 8.88
N TYR A 10 4.26 -4.80 9.50
CA TYR A 10 4.72 -6.05 8.91
C TYR A 10 3.52 -7.01 8.73
N PRO A 11 3.20 -7.42 7.49
CA PRO A 11 1.92 -8.09 7.22
C PRO A 11 1.84 -9.54 7.71
N PHE A 12 2.99 -10.18 7.98
CA PHE A 12 3.00 -11.59 8.33
C PHE A 12 2.84 -11.86 9.83
N THR A 13 2.97 -10.82 10.66
CA THR A 13 2.73 -10.93 12.11
C THR A 13 1.61 -10.01 12.58
N ASP A 14 0.94 -9.32 11.66
CA ASP A 14 -0.07 -8.31 11.96
C ASP A 14 -1.20 -8.43 10.94
N SER A 15 -2.43 -8.31 11.40
CA SER A 15 -3.61 -8.48 10.56
C SER A 15 -4.13 -7.19 9.93
N ARG A 16 -3.43 -6.07 10.09
CA ARG A 16 -3.91 -4.77 9.58
C ARG A 16 -4.07 -4.76 8.06
N LEU A 17 -3.13 -5.36 7.33
CA LEU A 17 -3.25 -5.43 5.88
C LEU A 17 -4.47 -6.26 5.46
N ASP A 18 -4.70 -7.40 6.09
CA ASP A 18 -5.89 -8.22 5.80
C ASP A 18 -7.18 -7.47 6.09
N SER A 19 -7.23 -6.77 7.22
CA SER A 19 -8.39 -5.95 7.58
C SER A 19 -8.62 -4.83 6.58
N CYS A 20 -7.55 -4.18 6.15
CA CYS A 20 -7.60 -3.14 5.14
C CYS A 20 -8.17 -3.67 3.82
N LEU A 21 -7.70 -4.84 3.38
CA LEU A 21 -8.18 -5.45 2.14
C LEU A 21 -9.67 -5.75 2.17
N ARG A 22 -10.22 -6.09 3.33
CA ARG A 22 -11.65 -6.41 3.45
C ARG A 22 -12.54 -5.20 3.21
N ILE A 23 -12.07 -4.00 3.54
CA ILE A 23 -12.88 -2.79 3.43
C ILE A 23 -12.56 -1.97 2.18
N CYS A 24 -11.53 -2.33 1.42
CA CYS A 24 -11.18 -1.61 0.20
C CYS A 24 -12.27 -1.74 -0.85
N GLY A 25 -12.72 -0.61 -1.37
CA GLY A 25 -13.64 -0.54 -2.48
C GLY A 25 -12.91 -0.45 -3.82
N ALA A 26 -13.68 -0.41 -4.91
CA ALA A 26 -13.12 -0.42 -6.26
C ALA A 26 -12.30 0.84 -6.59
N GLU A 27 -12.58 1.95 -5.91
CA GLU A 27 -11.90 3.23 -6.15
C GLU A 27 -10.78 3.49 -5.15
N ASP A 28 -10.58 2.60 -4.20
CA ASP A 28 -9.56 2.74 -3.18
C ASP A 28 -8.20 2.26 -3.68
N ALA A 29 -7.15 2.72 -3.01
CA ALA A 29 -5.79 2.26 -3.26
C ALA A 29 -5.10 1.97 -1.94
N ILE A 30 -4.05 1.17 -1.99
CA ILE A 30 -3.22 0.85 -0.83
C ILE A 30 -1.82 1.40 -1.08
N LEU A 31 -1.26 2.08 -0.09
CA LEU A 31 0.13 2.50 -0.11
C LEU A 31 0.88 1.78 1.01
N LEU A 32 1.89 1.03 0.64
CA LEU A 32 2.74 0.29 1.58
C LEU A 32 3.99 1.11 1.89
N CYS A 33 4.28 1.31 3.17
CA CYS A 33 5.48 2.02 3.60
C CYS A 33 6.06 1.33 4.84
N GLY A 34 7.29 1.68 5.19
CA GLY A 34 7.97 1.02 6.30
C GLY A 34 7.97 -0.50 6.13
N ASP A 35 7.72 -1.23 7.19
CA ASP A 35 7.64 -2.69 7.14
C ASP A 35 6.43 -3.21 6.37
N GLY A 36 5.45 -2.35 6.11
CA GLY A 36 4.33 -2.69 5.23
C GLY A 36 4.75 -3.01 3.80
N ALA A 37 5.95 -2.55 3.38
CA ALA A 37 6.48 -2.86 2.05
C ALA A 37 6.61 -4.38 1.81
N TYR A 38 6.79 -5.18 2.86
CA TYR A 38 6.77 -6.64 2.74
C TYR A 38 5.43 -7.19 2.26
N GLY A 39 4.38 -6.38 2.29
CA GLY A 39 3.09 -6.72 1.69
C GLY A 39 3.16 -7.03 0.21
N LEU A 40 4.22 -6.60 -0.49
CA LEU A 40 4.45 -6.95 -1.89
C LEU A 40 4.56 -8.47 -2.09
N HIS A 41 4.85 -9.23 -1.04
CA HIS A 41 4.89 -10.69 -1.09
C HIS A 41 3.52 -11.34 -0.80
N THR A 42 2.48 -10.55 -0.56
CA THR A 42 1.16 -11.06 -0.19
C THR A 42 0.33 -11.29 -1.45
N PRO A 43 0.01 -12.55 -1.82
CA PRO A 43 -0.78 -12.82 -3.01
C PRO A 43 -2.17 -12.18 -3.00
N ALA A 44 -2.73 -11.95 -1.81
CA ALA A 44 -4.05 -11.35 -1.67
C ALA A 44 -4.13 -9.95 -2.28
N LEU A 45 -3.04 -9.18 -2.27
CA LEU A 45 -3.01 -7.84 -2.88
C LEU A 45 -3.22 -7.92 -4.39
N GLN A 46 -2.53 -8.85 -5.05
CA GLN A 46 -2.68 -9.05 -6.48
C GLN A 46 -4.07 -9.56 -6.83
N THR A 47 -4.55 -10.53 -6.05
CA THR A 47 -5.85 -11.17 -6.29
C THR A 47 -7.02 -10.19 -6.09
N LYS A 48 -6.90 -9.29 -5.13
CA LYS A 48 -7.96 -8.33 -4.81
C LYS A 48 -8.20 -7.34 -5.95
N GLY A 49 -7.19 -7.05 -6.76
CA GLY A 49 -7.33 -6.13 -7.88
C GLY A 49 -7.36 -4.66 -7.49
N VAL A 50 -7.02 -4.31 -6.24
CA VAL A 50 -6.90 -2.91 -5.84
C VAL A 50 -5.60 -2.33 -6.37
N LYS A 51 -5.57 -1.00 -6.55
CA LYS A 51 -4.36 -0.32 -6.93
C LYS A 51 -3.39 -0.30 -5.76
N VAL A 52 -2.13 -0.70 -5.99
CA VAL A 52 -1.13 -0.82 -4.93
C VAL A 52 0.06 0.08 -5.26
N PHE A 53 0.42 0.92 -4.30
CA PHE A 53 1.63 1.74 -4.35
C PHE A 53 2.55 1.30 -3.22
N VAL A 54 3.86 1.47 -3.42
CA VAL A 54 4.86 1.24 -2.38
C VAL A 54 5.84 2.40 -2.36
N LEU A 55 6.24 2.82 -1.17
CA LEU A 55 7.21 3.89 -1.04
C LEU A 55 8.58 3.36 -1.48
N ALA A 56 9.16 3.97 -2.52
CA ALA A 56 10.36 3.46 -3.17
C ALA A 56 11.54 3.30 -2.20
N GLU A 57 11.74 4.27 -1.32
CA GLU A 57 12.84 4.21 -0.34
C GLU A 57 12.71 3.03 0.60
N ASP A 58 11.50 2.75 1.07
CA ASP A 58 11.24 1.64 2.00
C ASP A 58 11.41 0.29 1.30
N MET A 59 10.97 0.20 0.05
CA MET A 59 11.15 -1.00 -0.76
C MET A 59 12.64 -1.28 -1.01
N GLN A 60 13.39 -0.25 -1.38
CA GLN A 60 14.82 -0.36 -1.68
C GLN A 60 15.63 -0.69 -0.43
N ALA A 61 15.30 -0.07 0.70
CA ALA A 61 15.98 -0.35 1.98
C ALA A 61 15.84 -1.81 2.40
N ARG A 62 14.76 -2.47 1.98
CA ARG A 62 14.49 -3.88 2.28
C ARG A 62 14.83 -4.81 1.14
N ASN A 63 15.41 -4.26 0.08
CA ASN A 63 15.86 -5.03 -1.08
C ASN A 63 14.74 -5.87 -1.71
N LEU A 64 13.55 -5.28 -1.80
CA LEU A 64 12.37 -5.93 -2.36
C LEU A 64 12.23 -5.58 -3.84
N PRO A 65 11.97 -6.57 -4.72
CA PRO A 65 11.68 -6.28 -6.12
C PRO A 65 10.27 -5.71 -6.28
N LEU A 66 10.09 -4.82 -7.26
CA LEU A 66 8.79 -4.26 -7.58
C LEU A 66 8.03 -5.23 -8.50
N PRO A 67 6.89 -5.77 -8.08
CA PRO A 67 6.08 -6.61 -8.95
C PRO A 67 5.34 -5.78 -10.01
N ASP A 68 4.91 -6.43 -11.09
CA ASP A 68 4.24 -5.76 -12.21
C ASP A 68 2.90 -5.13 -11.83
N TRP A 69 2.26 -5.65 -10.80
CA TRP A 69 0.94 -5.18 -10.36
C TRP A 69 0.98 -4.03 -9.35
N ALA A 70 2.17 -3.53 -9.03
CA ALA A 70 2.34 -2.43 -8.08
C ALA A 70 3.20 -1.32 -8.69
N ASP A 71 3.03 -0.11 -8.20
CA ASP A 71 3.83 1.04 -8.60
C ASP A 71 4.61 1.58 -7.41
N SER A 72 5.86 1.95 -7.63
CA SER A 72 6.65 2.63 -6.61
C SER A 72 6.47 4.14 -6.72
N VAL A 73 6.49 4.82 -5.57
CA VAL A 73 6.42 6.29 -5.51
C VAL A 73 7.48 6.80 -4.55
N ASP A 74 7.96 8.01 -4.81
CA ASP A 74 8.83 8.73 -3.89
C ASP A 74 7.98 9.57 -2.92
N TYR A 75 8.61 10.31 -2.00
CA TYR A 75 7.87 11.15 -1.07
C TYR A 75 7.02 12.21 -1.75
N PRO A 76 7.52 12.96 -2.75
CA PRO A 76 6.64 13.87 -3.50
C PRO A 76 5.46 13.16 -4.15
N GLY A 77 5.66 11.96 -4.67
CA GLY A 77 4.58 11.15 -5.23
C GLY A 77 3.55 10.74 -4.19
N PHE A 78 4.00 10.39 -2.99
CA PHE A 78 3.09 10.08 -1.88
C PHE A 78 2.24 11.31 -1.52
N VAL A 79 2.86 12.47 -1.42
CA VAL A 79 2.12 13.72 -1.13
C VAL A 79 1.08 13.96 -2.22
N GLN A 80 1.43 13.77 -3.49
CA GLN A 80 0.49 13.94 -4.59
C GLN A 80 -0.68 12.97 -4.48
N LEU A 81 -0.43 11.70 -4.13
CA LEU A 81 -1.50 10.72 -3.93
C LEU A 81 -2.44 11.13 -2.80
N SER A 82 -1.89 11.70 -1.72
CA SER A 82 -2.72 12.13 -0.58
C SER A 82 -3.63 13.29 -0.94
N ILE A 83 -3.29 14.03 -2.00
CA ILE A 83 -4.14 15.11 -2.54
C ILE A 83 -5.16 14.55 -3.54
N ASP A 84 -4.75 13.59 -4.36
CA ASP A 84 -5.58 13.04 -5.44
C ASP A 84 -6.75 12.21 -4.91
N TYR A 85 -6.57 11.55 -3.77
CA TYR A 85 -7.63 10.75 -3.16
C TYR A 85 -8.47 11.61 -2.21
N ASP A 86 -9.75 11.30 -2.12
CA ASP A 86 -10.68 12.07 -1.28
C ASP A 86 -10.33 11.96 0.20
N LYS A 87 -9.85 10.79 0.63
CA LYS A 87 -9.49 10.52 2.00
C LYS A 87 -8.18 9.76 2.08
N VAL A 88 -7.47 9.94 3.19
CA VAL A 88 -6.28 9.14 3.54
C VAL A 88 -6.55 8.50 4.89
N ASN A 89 -6.46 7.19 4.96
CA ASN A 89 -6.62 6.44 6.20
C ASN A 89 -5.32 5.71 6.52
N THR A 90 -4.73 6.03 7.65
CA THR A 90 -3.48 5.39 8.09
C THR A 90 -3.80 4.30 9.11
N TRP A 91 -3.38 3.09 8.83
CA TRP A 91 -3.55 1.95 9.71
C TRP A 91 -2.39 1.91 10.73
N LEU A 92 -2.69 2.29 11.95
CA LEU A 92 -1.71 2.39 13.05
C LEU A 92 -1.61 1.10 13.85
#